data_629d174effb4d313420ebf3e7a550863
#
_entry.id   629d174effb4d313420ebf3e7a550863
#
_cell.length_a   1.000
_cell.length_b   1.000
_cell.length_c   1.000
_cell.angle_alpha   90.00
_cell.angle_beta   90.00
_cell.angle_gamma   90.00
#
_symmetry.space_group_name_H-M   'P 1'
#
loop_
_entity.id
_entity.type
_entity.pdbx_description
1 polymer ?
#
loop_
_entity_poly.entity_id
_entity_poly.type
_entity_poly.pdbx_seq_one_letter_code
_entity_poly.pdbx_strand_id
1 'polypeptide(L)'
;MLQLLATLACAMALGKPAKDPIGFIGLGIMGQGMARRLLAVGKPLHVWTRGSDASAALIADAVPGSVTVAKSPSAVIEACERTYLMLSTPEVCEEVYTMSGGVLAGVSEGKALIDCATLRPEDMASLAERVRAKGGAFVEAPVSGSKAPAANGALIFMCAGDETVFKAAEAELGAMGKASVFCGEEVGKATEMKLVVNLIMGAQLAALAEGLVLADKLGLSTEDVQTVLDNGAMASPMVALKGPLMAEQKYPTAFPLKYALKDMKFALDLEAAPELPVSTVATGLYAAADAASLGEDDFCAVMEAARGALKKKEEK
;
A
#
# COMPACT_ATOMS: atom_id res chain seq x y z
N MET A 1 -10.44 44.21 -12.96
CA MET A 1 -10.23 44.56 -11.53
C MET A 1 -10.95 43.57 -10.58
N LEU A 2 -12.18 43.14 -10.86
CA LEU A 2 -12.88 42.14 -10.00
C LEU A 2 -12.27 40.74 -10.04
N GLN A 3 -11.71 40.28 -11.17
CA GLN A 3 -11.06 38.93 -11.27
C GLN A 3 -9.69 38.85 -10.55
N LEU A 4 -8.95 39.95 -10.42
CA LEU A 4 -7.71 40.00 -9.65
C LEU A 4 -7.95 39.95 -8.13
N LEU A 5 -9.08 40.47 -7.66
CA LEU A 5 -9.45 40.43 -6.24
C LEU A 5 -9.93 39.04 -5.80
N ALA A 6 -10.56 38.28 -6.70
CA ALA A 6 -10.96 36.91 -6.42
C ALA A 6 -9.76 35.93 -6.29
N THR A 7 -8.71 36.14 -7.07
CA THR A 7 -7.46 35.36 -7.01
C THR A 7 -6.64 35.69 -5.76
N LEU A 8 -6.65 36.93 -5.28
CA LEU A 8 -5.99 37.31 -4.02
C LEU A 8 -6.76 36.82 -2.78
N ALA A 9 -8.10 36.75 -2.84
CA ALA A 9 -8.91 36.26 -1.73
C ALA A 9 -8.76 34.72 -1.55
N CYS A 10 -8.53 33.98 -2.64
CA CYS A 10 -8.24 32.52 -2.56
C CYS A 10 -6.83 32.25 -2.01
N ALA A 11 -5.86 33.14 -2.20
CA ALA A 11 -4.51 33.03 -1.66
C ALA A 11 -4.41 33.38 -0.17
N MET A 12 -5.38 34.12 0.39
CA MET A 12 -5.41 34.52 1.82
C MET A 12 -6.19 33.52 2.72
N ALA A 13 -6.83 32.52 2.15
CA ALA A 13 -7.47 31.42 2.89
C ALA A 13 -6.51 30.26 3.20
N LEU A 14 -5.19 30.45 3.03
CA LEU A 14 -4.18 29.55 3.60
C LEU A 14 -4.18 29.78 5.12
N GLY A 15 -5.08 29.06 5.80
CA GLY A 15 -5.15 29.00 7.26
C GLY A 15 -3.76 28.73 7.83
N LYS A 16 -3.50 29.28 9.03
CA LYS A 16 -2.31 28.93 9.83
C LYS A 16 -2.09 27.42 9.74
N PRO A 17 -0.85 26.94 9.52
CA PRO A 17 -0.58 25.52 9.46
C PRO A 17 -1.26 24.85 10.66
N ALA A 18 -1.96 23.74 10.43
CA ALA A 18 -2.61 22.98 11.48
C ALA A 18 -1.56 22.73 12.57
N LYS A 19 -1.89 23.05 13.83
CA LYS A 19 -0.92 23.09 14.94
C LYS A 19 -0.25 21.75 15.23
N ASP A 20 -0.84 20.64 14.74
CA ASP A 20 -0.41 19.29 15.10
C ASP A 20 0.15 18.56 13.87
N PRO A 21 1.48 18.41 13.78
CA PRO A 21 2.13 17.70 12.68
C PRO A 21 1.79 16.21 12.74
N ILE A 22 1.71 15.59 11.55
CA ILE A 22 1.54 14.16 11.38
C ILE A 22 2.90 13.52 11.10
N GLY A 23 3.20 12.44 11.81
CA GLY A 23 4.36 11.61 11.52
C GLY A 23 4.13 10.72 10.31
N PHE A 24 5.15 10.54 9.46
CA PHE A 24 5.07 9.61 8.35
C PHE A 24 6.42 8.87 8.17
N ILE A 25 6.40 7.56 8.33
CA ILE A 25 7.57 6.68 8.23
C ILE A 25 7.41 5.76 7.02
N GLY A 26 8.36 5.84 6.08
CA GLY A 26 8.37 5.03 4.86
C GLY A 26 7.79 5.77 3.64
N LEU A 27 8.66 6.43 2.87
CA LEU A 27 8.32 7.17 1.65
C LEU A 27 8.60 6.36 0.37
N GLY A 28 8.25 5.08 0.35
CA GLY A 28 8.30 4.23 -0.83
C GLY A 28 7.21 4.56 -1.87
N ILE A 29 6.96 3.62 -2.80
CA ILE A 29 6.00 3.78 -3.91
C ILE A 29 4.63 4.29 -3.43
N MET A 30 4.13 3.76 -2.31
CA MET A 30 2.83 4.12 -1.74
C MET A 30 2.93 5.35 -0.83
N GLY A 31 3.91 5.34 0.09
CA GLY A 31 4.03 6.35 1.13
C GLY A 31 4.23 7.76 0.61
N GLN A 32 4.92 7.95 -0.51
CA GLN A 32 5.05 9.27 -1.14
C GLN A 32 3.70 9.84 -1.58
N GLY A 33 2.85 9.02 -2.22
CA GLY A 33 1.51 9.43 -2.62
C GLY A 33 0.66 9.81 -1.41
N MET A 34 0.65 8.96 -0.38
CA MET A 34 -0.09 9.18 0.86
C MET A 34 0.36 10.47 1.57
N ALA A 35 1.67 10.67 1.73
CA ALA A 35 2.24 11.87 2.35
C ALA A 35 1.85 13.16 1.58
N ARG A 36 1.91 13.14 0.25
CA ARG A 36 1.46 14.28 -0.57
C ARG A 36 -0.02 14.61 -0.36
N ARG A 37 -0.87 13.60 -0.15
CA ARG A 37 -2.29 13.83 0.12
C ARG A 37 -2.51 14.52 1.47
N LEU A 38 -1.76 14.15 2.51
CA LEU A 38 -1.81 14.85 3.81
C LEU A 38 -1.32 16.30 3.69
N LEU A 39 -0.24 16.55 2.96
CA LEU A 39 0.24 17.90 2.67
C LEU A 39 -0.79 18.75 1.90
N ALA A 40 -1.49 18.15 0.94
CA ALA A 40 -2.51 18.83 0.14
C ALA A 40 -3.71 19.33 0.97
N VAL A 41 -3.99 18.70 2.11
CA VAL A 41 -5.02 19.15 3.07
C VAL A 41 -4.45 20.01 4.20
N GLY A 42 -3.21 20.49 4.04
CA GLY A 42 -2.58 21.45 4.95
C GLY A 42 -1.99 20.85 6.24
N LYS A 43 -1.79 19.52 6.28
CA LYS A 43 -1.15 18.86 7.42
C LYS A 43 0.38 18.96 7.28
N PRO A 44 1.11 19.62 8.20
CA PRO A 44 2.56 19.56 8.21
C PRO A 44 3.04 18.17 8.59
N LEU A 45 4.14 17.72 7.99
CA LEU A 45 4.66 16.38 8.20
C LEU A 45 6.04 16.36 8.83
N HIS A 46 6.25 15.46 9.79
CA HIS A 46 7.55 14.97 10.18
C HIS A 46 7.76 13.61 9.51
N VAL A 47 8.81 13.47 8.68
CA VAL A 47 8.99 12.27 7.87
C VAL A 47 10.33 11.60 8.13
N TRP A 48 10.35 10.27 7.96
CA TRP A 48 11.57 9.50 7.92
C TRP A 48 11.50 8.40 6.86
N THR A 49 12.60 8.17 6.17
CA THR A 49 12.81 7.09 5.21
C THR A 49 14.28 6.71 5.16
N ARG A 50 14.60 5.48 4.77
CA ARG A 50 16.00 5.00 4.70
C ARG A 50 16.87 5.75 3.67
N GLY A 51 16.29 6.24 2.60
CA GLY A 51 17.01 6.96 1.52
C GLY A 51 16.65 8.44 1.52
N SER A 52 17.61 9.29 1.14
CA SER A 52 17.40 10.75 1.05
C SER A 52 16.55 11.20 -0.13
N ASP A 53 16.55 10.47 -1.25
CA ASP A 53 15.94 10.90 -2.51
C ASP A 53 14.41 11.02 -2.40
N ALA A 54 13.79 10.08 -1.69
CA ALA A 54 12.35 10.09 -1.49
C ALA A 54 11.86 11.28 -0.65
N SER A 55 12.62 11.66 0.39
CA SER A 55 12.33 12.86 1.20
C SER A 55 12.60 14.15 0.43
N ALA A 56 13.68 14.20 -0.35
CA ALA A 56 13.99 15.33 -1.21
C ALA A 56 12.90 15.57 -2.26
N ALA A 57 12.40 14.51 -2.91
CA ALA A 57 11.29 14.60 -3.85
C ALA A 57 9.98 15.08 -3.21
N LEU A 58 9.70 14.68 -1.95
CA LEU A 58 8.52 15.16 -1.22
C LEU A 58 8.65 16.65 -0.87
N ILE A 59 9.84 17.10 -0.43
CA ILE A 59 10.10 18.51 -0.08
C ILE A 59 9.99 19.41 -1.31
N ALA A 60 10.52 18.97 -2.46
CA ALA A 60 10.50 19.75 -3.70
C ALA A 60 9.07 20.10 -4.15
N ASP A 61 8.10 19.25 -3.87
CA ASP A 61 6.69 19.43 -4.23
C ASP A 61 5.86 20.10 -3.13
N ALA A 62 6.44 20.31 -1.94
CA ALA A 62 5.72 20.77 -0.75
C ALA A 62 5.82 22.30 -0.56
N VAL A 63 4.86 22.86 0.15
CA VAL A 63 4.96 24.25 0.63
C VAL A 63 6.18 24.36 1.56
N PRO A 64 7.05 25.38 1.39
CA PRO A 64 8.23 25.55 2.24
C PRO A 64 7.87 25.50 3.74
N GLY A 65 8.59 24.68 4.49
CA GLY A 65 8.39 24.51 5.94
C GLY A 65 7.27 23.55 6.35
N SER A 66 6.53 22.96 5.40
CA SER A 66 5.49 21.98 5.70
C SER A 66 6.01 20.55 5.89
N VAL A 67 7.28 20.28 5.55
CA VAL A 67 7.93 18.96 5.73
C VAL A 67 9.19 19.13 6.55
N THR A 68 9.30 18.35 7.62
CA THR A 68 10.50 18.21 8.44
C THR A 68 11.04 16.78 8.29
N VAL A 69 12.27 16.62 7.81
CA VAL A 69 12.94 15.31 7.77
C VAL A 69 13.58 15.03 9.10
N ALA A 70 13.14 13.99 9.76
CA ALA A 70 13.68 13.55 11.05
C ALA A 70 14.94 12.70 10.86
N LYS A 71 15.80 12.70 11.85
CA LYS A 71 17.05 11.92 11.85
C LYS A 71 16.85 10.43 12.13
N SER A 72 15.70 10.06 12.69
CA SER A 72 15.37 8.68 13.08
C SER A 72 13.84 8.49 13.12
N PRO A 73 13.34 7.23 13.06
CA PRO A 73 11.93 6.93 13.31
C PRO A 73 11.45 7.44 14.68
N SER A 74 12.25 7.25 15.75
CA SER A 74 11.89 7.72 17.09
C SER A 74 11.65 9.23 17.12
N ALA A 75 12.48 10.01 16.43
CA ALA A 75 12.33 11.46 16.37
C ALA A 75 11.02 11.89 15.67
N VAL A 76 10.50 11.09 14.73
CA VAL A 76 9.15 11.31 14.14
C VAL A 76 8.09 11.08 15.20
N ILE A 77 8.15 9.94 15.89
CA ILE A 77 7.16 9.56 16.92
C ILE A 77 7.14 10.59 18.07
N GLU A 78 8.31 11.00 18.56
CA GLU A 78 8.44 11.99 19.63
C GLU A 78 7.79 13.33 19.26
N ALA A 79 7.93 13.75 17.99
CA ALA A 79 7.43 15.04 17.50
C ALA A 79 5.91 15.05 17.20
N CYS A 80 5.28 13.90 17.03
CA CYS A 80 3.91 13.79 16.55
C CYS A 80 3.04 12.99 17.52
N GLU A 81 1.75 13.34 17.64
CA GLU A 81 0.77 12.52 18.37
C GLU A 81 0.39 11.28 17.57
N ARG A 82 0.20 11.43 16.26
CA ARG A 82 -0.12 10.33 15.34
C ARG A 82 0.95 10.18 14.28
N THR A 83 1.33 8.93 14.03
CA THR A 83 2.33 8.59 13.00
C THR A 83 1.84 7.44 12.13
N TYR A 84 1.84 7.67 10.84
CA TYR A 84 1.58 6.64 9.81
C TYR A 84 2.88 5.92 9.45
N LEU A 85 2.78 4.60 9.30
CA LEU A 85 3.87 3.77 8.81
C LEU A 85 3.45 3.10 7.50
N MET A 86 4.30 3.12 6.48
CA MET A 86 4.06 2.44 5.22
C MET A 86 5.33 1.69 4.80
N LEU A 87 5.52 0.51 5.37
CA LEU A 87 6.68 -0.35 5.22
C LEU A 87 6.33 -1.58 4.37
N SER A 88 7.34 -2.30 3.87
CA SER A 88 7.14 -3.26 2.77
C SER A 88 7.01 -4.72 3.20
N THR A 89 7.81 -5.17 4.16
CA THR A 89 7.90 -6.59 4.56
C THR A 89 8.02 -6.73 6.08
N PRO A 90 7.76 -7.92 6.64
CA PRO A 90 7.95 -8.19 8.07
C PRO A 90 9.36 -7.85 8.55
N GLU A 91 10.39 -8.20 7.77
CA GLU A 91 11.78 -7.97 8.12
C GLU A 91 12.10 -6.46 8.19
N VAL A 92 11.58 -5.69 7.23
CA VAL A 92 11.72 -4.23 7.22
C VAL A 92 10.97 -3.59 8.37
N CYS A 93 9.77 -4.08 8.71
CA CYS A 93 9.03 -3.61 9.87
C CYS A 93 9.80 -3.89 11.15
N GLU A 94 10.24 -5.12 11.36
CA GLU A 94 11.00 -5.51 12.55
C GLU A 94 12.27 -4.65 12.70
N GLU A 95 13.05 -4.48 11.63
CA GLU A 95 14.22 -3.62 11.61
C GLU A 95 13.87 -2.18 12.05
N VAL A 96 12.90 -1.54 11.39
CA VAL A 96 12.55 -0.13 11.63
C VAL A 96 11.94 0.08 13.01
N TYR A 97 11.22 -0.92 13.53
CA TYR A 97 10.67 -0.84 14.89
C TYR A 97 11.73 -0.97 15.97
N THR A 98 12.76 -1.81 15.76
CA THR A 98 13.69 -2.23 16.82
C THR A 98 15.10 -1.63 16.74
N MET A 99 15.52 -1.11 15.56
CA MET A 99 16.85 -0.51 15.41
C MET A 99 17.11 0.60 16.43
N SER A 100 18.36 0.96 16.64
CA SER A 100 18.72 2.11 17.49
C SER A 100 18.06 3.39 16.96
N GLY A 101 17.25 4.06 17.81
CA GLY A 101 16.39 5.17 17.37
C GLY A 101 15.19 4.73 16.50
N GLY A 102 14.82 3.46 16.55
CA GLY A 102 13.66 2.92 15.86
C GLY A 102 12.33 3.39 16.45
N VAL A 103 11.23 2.91 15.85
CA VAL A 103 9.87 3.31 16.23
C VAL A 103 9.61 3.14 17.73
N LEU A 104 9.92 1.96 18.29
CA LEU A 104 9.65 1.64 19.69
C LEU A 104 10.44 2.52 20.68
N ALA A 105 11.54 3.15 20.26
CA ALA A 105 12.30 4.05 21.13
C ALA A 105 11.59 5.41 21.33
N GLY A 106 10.73 5.82 20.39
CA GLY A 106 9.96 7.07 20.48
C GLY A 106 8.55 6.90 21.07
N VAL A 107 8.07 5.65 21.25
CA VAL A 107 6.71 5.38 21.75
C VAL A 107 6.62 5.67 23.24
N SER A 108 5.58 6.39 23.64
CA SER A 108 5.21 6.68 25.03
C SER A 108 3.70 6.94 25.10
N GLU A 109 3.18 7.21 26.31
CA GLU A 109 1.81 7.63 26.49
C GLU A 109 1.45 8.85 25.61
N GLY A 110 0.26 8.87 25.04
CA GLY A 110 -0.23 9.91 24.12
C GLY A 110 0.27 9.77 22.67
N LYS A 111 1.07 8.76 22.34
CA LYS A 111 1.49 8.47 20.97
C LYS A 111 0.61 7.40 20.34
N ALA A 112 0.20 7.62 19.09
CA ALA A 112 -0.61 6.68 18.33
C ALA A 112 0.08 6.31 17.01
N LEU A 113 0.20 5.02 16.74
CA LEU A 113 0.74 4.49 15.49
C LEU A 113 -0.39 3.96 14.62
N ILE A 114 -0.36 4.30 13.33
CA ILE A 114 -1.27 3.80 12.30
C ILE A 114 -0.41 3.06 11.27
N ASP A 115 -0.36 1.74 11.38
CA ASP A 115 0.50 0.91 10.52
C ASP A 115 -0.25 0.41 9.29
N CYS A 116 0.20 0.85 8.11
CA CYS A 116 -0.39 0.54 6.82
C CYS A 116 0.33 -0.61 6.09
N ALA A 117 1.30 -1.28 6.73
CA ALA A 117 1.98 -2.43 6.15
C ALA A 117 1.03 -3.62 5.98
N THR A 118 1.35 -4.51 5.05
CA THR A 118 0.68 -5.82 4.91
C THR A 118 1.63 -6.90 5.39
N LEU A 119 1.35 -7.43 6.57
CA LEU A 119 2.15 -8.43 7.28
C LEU A 119 1.34 -9.74 7.43
N ARG A 120 1.81 -10.68 8.25
CA ARG A 120 0.96 -11.72 8.82
C ARG A 120 0.15 -11.13 9.99
N PRO A 121 -1.05 -11.66 10.28
CA PRO A 121 -1.85 -11.18 11.42
C PRO A 121 -1.10 -11.23 12.75
N GLU A 122 -0.35 -12.32 12.99
CA GLU A 122 0.46 -12.51 14.19
C GLU A 122 1.64 -11.52 14.29
N ASP A 123 2.29 -11.18 13.17
CA ASP A 123 3.35 -10.17 13.14
C ASP A 123 2.77 -8.80 13.50
N MET A 124 1.62 -8.44 12.93
CA MET A 124 0.94 -7.17 13.21
C MET A 124 0.49 -7.08 14.67
N ALA A 125 -0.08 -8.17 15.21
CA ALA A 125 -0.47 -8.25 16.62
C ALA A 125 0.73 -8.09 17.55
N SER A 126 1.86 -8.73 17.25
CA SER A 126 3.11 -8.58 18.02
C SER A 126 3.63 -7.14 18.03
N LEU A 127 3.58 -6.43 16.88
CA LEU A 127 3.94 -5.01 16.82
C LEU A 127 3.03 -4.16 17.71
N ALA A 128 1.71 -4.39 17.64
CA ALA A 128 0.73 -3.69 18.47
C ALA A 128 0.96 -3.90 19.96
N GLU A 129 1.22 -5.14 20.39
CA GLU A 129 1.51 -5.46 21.80
C GLU A 129 2.75 -4.70 22.30
N ARG A 130 3.82 -4.65 21.52
CA ARG A 130 5.05 -3.93 21.87
C ARG A 130 4.84 -2.42 21.97
N VAL A 131 3.99 -1.85 21.10
CA VAL A 131 3.60 -0.42 21.17
C VAL A 131 2.77 -0.16 22.43
N ARG A 132 1.76 -0.99 22.70
CA ARG A 132 0.90 -0.88 23.90
C ARG A 132 1.70 -1.05 25.18
N ALA A 133 2.66 -1.96 25.23
CA ALA A 133 3.55 -2.14 26.40
C ALA A 133 4.37 -0.89 26.75
N LYS A 134 4.53 0.04 25.81
CA LYS A 134 5.18 1.35 26.02
C LYS A 134 4.17 2.49 26.26
N GLY A 135 2.89 2.18 26.41
CA GLY A 135 1.82 3.17 26.64
C GLY A 135 1.31 3.84 25.35
N GLY A 136 1.73 3.42 24.18
CA GLY A 136 1.22 3.90 22.91
C GLY A 136 -0.08 3.23 22.50
N ALA A 137 -0.88 3.90 21.66
CA ALA A 137 -2.05 3.33 21.00
C ALA A 137 -1.71 2.83 19.59
N PHE A 138 -2.46 1.86 19.08
CA PHE A 138 -2.14 1.21 17.81
C PHE A 138 -3.39 0.90 16.97
N VAL A 139 -3.33 1.27 15.70
CA VAL A 139 -4.28 0.86 14.66
C VAL A 139 -3.50 0.26 13.50
N GLU A 140 -3.85 -0.96 13.08
CA GLU A 140 -3.45 -1.44 11.77
C GLU A 140 -4.37 -0.84 10.70
N ALA A 141 -3.81 -0.48 9.56
CA ALA A 141 -4.57 0.17 8.49
C ALA A 141 -4.05 -0.22 7.09
N PRO A 142 -3.89 -1.53 6.78
CA PRO A 142 -3.49 -1.93 5.45
C PRO A 142 -4.44 -1.39 4.38
N VAL A 143 -3.90 -1.15 3.17
CA VAL A 143 -4.61 -0.45 2.11
C VAL A 143 -4.88 -1.32 0.89
N SER A 144 -6.03 -1.13 0.26
CA SER A 144 -6.31 -1.58 -1.09
C SER A 144 -6.15 -0.41 -2.06
N GLY A 145 -5.41 -0.66 -3.12
CA GLY A 145 -4.98 0.31 -4.11
C GLY A 145 -3.46 0.23 -4.30
N SER A 146 -2.98 0.88 -5.35
CA SER A 146 -1.57 0.90 -5.73
C SER A 146 -1.06 2.34 -5.87
N LYS A 147 0.05 2.57 -6.56
CA LYS A 147 0.71 3.87 -6.72
C LYS A 147 -0.25 5.00 -7.12
N ALA A 148 -1.08 4.81 -8.16
CA ALA A 148 -1.98 5.86 -8.63
C ALA A 148 -3.13 6.16 -7.65
N PRO A 149 -3.86 5.19 -7.07
CA PRO A 149 -4.80 5.43 -5.97
C PRO A 149 -4.18 6.15 -4.78
N ALA A 150 -2.94 5.83 -4.38
CA ALA A 150 -2.25 6.53 -3.29
C ALA A 150 -2.03 8.01 -3.61
N ALA A 151 -1.59 8.33 -4.84
CA ALA A 151 -1.37 9.70 -5.28
C ALA A 151 -2.69 10.51 -5.42
N ASN A 152 -3.79 9.82 -5.75
CA ASN A 152 -5.09 10.46 -6.04
C ASN A 152 -6.05 10.51 -4.83
N GLY A 153 -5.64 10.03 -3.65
CA GLY A 153 -6.54 9.95 -2.48
C GLY A 153 -7.68 8.96 -2.66
N ALA A 154 -7.43 7.85 -3.35
CA ALA A 154 -8.43 6.86 -3.72
C ALA A 154 -8.17 5.48 -3.10
N LEU A 155 -7.35 5.41 -2.03
CA LEU A 155 -7.12 4.18 -1.28
C LEU A 155 -8.38 3.73 -0.55
N ILE A 156 -8.45 2.44 -0.24
CA ILE A 156 -9.42 1.88 0.71
C ILE A 156 -8.61 1.37 1.90
N PHE A 157 -8.86 1.94 3.07
CA PHE A 157 -8.23 1.51 4.31
C PHE A 157 -9.08 0.42 4.98
N MET A 158 -8.44 -0.64 5.41
CA MET A 158 -9.02 -1.63 6.32
C MET A 158 -8.37 -1.41 7.68
N CYS A 159 -9.15 -1.06 8.70
CA CYS A 159 -8.61 -0.62 9.99
C CYS A 159 -9.06 -1.56 11.11
N ALA A 160 -8.16 -1.89 12.03
CA ALA A 160 -8.52 -2.55 13.28
C ALA A 160 -7.58 -2.11 14.42
N GLY A 161 -8.04 -2.21 15.65
CA GLY A 161 -7.30 -1.79 16.84
C GLY A 161 -8.03 -0.72 17.63
N ASP A 162 -7.33 0.32 18.09
CA ASP A 162 -7.92 1.38 18.92
C ASP A 162 -8.94 2.21 18.15
N GLU A 163 -10.23 2.04 18.47
CA GLU A 163 -11.34 2.75 17.82
C GLU A 163 -11.26 4.28 18.03
N THR A 164 -10.74 4.73 19.17
CA THR A 164 -10.58 6.16 19.45
C THR A 164 -9.56 6.78 18.51
N VAL A 165 -8.45 6.10 18.29
CA VAL A 165 -7.42 6.51 17.31
C VAL A 165 -7.96 6.48 15.89
N PHE A 166 -8.69 5.42 15.52
CA PHE A 166 -9.33 5.33 14.20
C PHE A 166 -10.25 6.53 13.94
N LYS A 167 -11.15 6.85 14.87
CA LYS A 167 -12.05 8.02 14.77
C LYS A 167 -11.29 9.34 14.69
N ALA A 168 -10.24 9.50 15.49
CA ALA A 168 -9.39 10.70 15.45
C ALA A 168 -8.62 10.86 14.12
N ALA A 169 -8.38 9.76 13.40
CA ALA A 169 -7.67 9.73 12.13
C ALA A 169 -8.58 9.82 10.88
N GLU A 170 -9.92 9.85 11.03
CA GLU A 170 -10.86 9.82 9.90
C GLU A 170 -10.60 10.89 8.84
N ALA A 171 -10.26 12.11 9.26
CA ALA A 171 -9.96 13.21 8.33
C ALA A 171 -8.68 12.95 7.50
N GLU A 172 -7.66 12.37 8.12
CA GLU A 172 -6.40 12.00 7.47
C GLU A 172 -6.60 10.80 6.53
N LEU A 173 -7.31 9.77 7.00
CA LEU A 173 -7.68 8.60 6.18
C LEU A 173 -8.51 9.04 4.96
N GLY A 174 -9.49 9.95 5.16
CA GLY A 174 -10.29 10.53 4.07
C GLY A 174 -9.51 11.40 3.09
N ALA A 175 -8.39 12.02 3.52
CA ALA A 175 -7.50 12.73 2.61
C ALA A 175 -6.69 11.80 1.70
N MET A 176 -6.31 10.61 2.20
CA MET A 176 -5.51 9.62 1.50
C MET A 176 -6.34 8.56 0.77
N GLY A 177 -7.60 8.38 1.15
CA GLY A 177 -8.47 7.32 0.65
C GLY A 177 -9.89 7.77 0.36
N LYS A 178 -10.63 6.96 -0.39
CA LYS A 178 -12.05 7.16 -0.70
C LYS A 178 -12.99 6.43 0.27
N ALA A 179 -12.44 5.50 1.06
CA ALA A 179 -13.19 4.73 2.05
C ALA A 179 -12.24 4.18 3.14
N SER A 180 -12.77 4.01 4.34
CA SER A 180 -12.16 3.26 5.43
C SER A 180 -13.19 2.33 6.07
N VAL A 181 -12.78 1.09 6.32
CA VAL A 181 -13.62 0.05 6.94
C VAL A 181 -12.99 -0.29 8.29
N PHE A 182 -13.75 -0.13 9.37
CA PHE A 182 -13.31 -0.57 10.69
C PHE A 182 -13.72 -2.02 10.92
N CYS A 183 -12.72 -2.90 11.09
CA CYS A 183 -12.87 -4.35 11.21
C CYS A 183 -13.00 -4.82 12.68
N GLY A 184 -13.00 -3.88 13.63
CA GLY A 184 -13.09 -4.15 15.07
C GLY A 184 -11.81 -3.82 15.83
N GLU A 185 -11.81 -4.10 17.14
CA GLU A 185 -10.72 -3.73 18.04
C GLU A 185 -9.56 -4.74 18.04
N GLU A 186 -9.77 -5.94 17.50
CA GLU A 186 -8.77 -6.99 17.44
C GLU A 186 -7.79 -6.73 16.29
N VAL A 187 -6.53 -6.47 16.63
CA VAL A 187 -5.45 -6.32 15.64
C VAL A 187 -5.18 -7.67 14.98
N GLY A 188 -5.02 -7.68 13.67
CA GLY A 188 -4.96 -8.85 12.80
C GLY A 188 -6.17 -8.96 11.87
N LYS A 189 -7.36 -8.48 12.29
CA LYS A 189 -8.61 -8.59 11.50
C LYS A 189 -8.59 -7.77 10.22
N ALA A 190 -8.00 -6.59 10.23
CA ALA A 190 -7.85 -5.80 9.01
C ALA A 190 -6.78 -6.38 8.08
N THR A 191 -5.71 -6.94 8.64
CA THR A 191 -4.70 -7.70 7.90
C THR A 191 -5.32 -8.94 7.25
N GLU A 192 -6.11 -9.75 7.97
CA GLU A 192 -6.84 -10.89 7.41
C GLU A 192 -7.73 -10.46 6.22
N MET A 193 -8.52 -9.42 6.39
CA MET A 193 -9.34 -8.85 5.29
C MET A 193 -8.49 -8.43 4.11
N LYS A 194 -7.36 -7.77 4.35
CA LYS A 194 -6.42 -7.37 3.30
C LYS A 194 -5.85 -8.58 2.54
N LEU A 195 -5.47 -9.63 3.24
CA LEU A 195 -4.94 -10.86 2.64
C LEU A 195 -6.00 -11.55 1.78
N VAL A 196 -7.25 -11.66 2.25
CA VAL A 196 -8.37 -12.20 1.47
C VAL A 196 -8.58 -11.40 0.17
N VAL A 197 -8.60 -10.07 0.25
CA VAL A 197 -8.76 -9.21 -0.94
C VAL A 197 -7.63 -9.40 -1.94
N ASN A 198 -6.38 -9.47 -1.45
CA ASN A 198 -5.22 -9.65 -2.34
C ASN A 198 -5.14 -11.06 -2.93
N LEU A 199 -5.57 -12.08 -2.19
CA LEU A 199 -5.67 -13.44 -2.71
C LEU A 199 -6.67 -13.53 -3.89
N ILE A 200 -7.85 -12.95 -3.72
CA ILE A 200 -8.87 -12.87 -4.79
C ILE A 200 -8.31 -12.11 -5.99
N MET A 201 -7.68 -10.96 -5.77
CA MET A 201 -7.11 -10.13 -6.82
C MET A 201 -6.01 -10.87 -7.60
N GLY A 202 -5.11 -11.57 -6.92
CA GLY A 202 -4.04 -12.34 -7.53
C GLY A 202 -4.58 -13.51 -8.36
N ALA A 203 -5.55 -14.25 -7.82
CA ALA A 203 -6.20 -15.36 -8.54
C ALA A 203 -6.95 -14.88 -9.80
N GLN A 204 -7.68 -13.75 -9.71
CA GLN A 204 -8.35 -13.15 -10.86
C GLN A 204 -7.37 -12.76 -11.97
N LEU A 205 -6.23 -12.17 -11.61
CA LEU A 205 -5.26 -11.73 -12.60
C LEU A 205 -4.53 -12.93 -13.26
N ALA A 206 -4.28 -14.00 -12.50
CA ALA A 206 -3.76 -15.25 -13.05
C ALA A 206 -4.74 -15.86 -14.06
N ALA A 207 -6.05 -15.89 -13.75
CA ALA A 207 -7.07 -16.37 -14.66
C ALA A 207 -7.19 -15.48 -15.92
N LEU A 208 -7.08 -14.16 -15.78
CA LEU A 208 -7.03 -13.24 -16.93
C LEU A 208 -5.81 -13.54 -17.81
N ALA A 209 -4.64 -13.80 -17.22
CA ALA A 209 -3.43 -14.15 -17.93
C ALA A 209 -3.63 -15.40 -18.80
N GLU A 210 -4.17 -16.47 -18.26
CA GLU A 210 -4.45 -17.71 -18.98
C GLU A 210 -5.49 -17.47 -20.11
N GLY A 211 -6.54 -16.69 -19.85
CA GLY A 211 -7.54 -16.31 -20.85
C GLY A 211 -6.93 -15.54 -22.02
N LEU A 212 -6.05 -14.57 -21.76
CA LEU A 212 -5.36 -13.82 -22.81
C LEU A 212 -4.37 -14.70 -23.60
N VAL A 213 -3.67 -15.62 -22.95
CA VAL A 213 -2.84 -16.62 -23.63
C VAL A 213 -3.65 -17.52 -24.54
N LEU A 214 -4.82 -17.99 -24.09
CA LEU A 214 -5.72 -18.80 -24.90
C LEU A 214 -6.24 -18.01 -26.09
N ALA A 215 -6.64 -16.75 -25.90
CA ALA A 215 -7.12 -15.87 -26.98
C ALA A 215 -6.03 -15.68 -28.05
N ASP A 216 -4.78 -15.45 -27.66
CA ASP A 216 -3.64 -15.34 -28.57
C ASP A 216 -3.44 -16.64 -29.39
N LYS A 217 -3.51 -17.82 -28.75
CA LYS A 217 -3.40 -19.12 -29.41
C LYS A 217 -4.53 -19.41 -30.41
N LEU A 218 -5.72 -18.86 -30.16
CA LEU A 218 -6.87 -18.96 -31.04
C LEU A 218 -6.88 -17.90 -32.15
N GLY A 219 -5.92 -16.99 -32.17
CA GLY A 219 -5.84 -15.88 -33.12
C GLY A 219 -6.91 -14.80 -32.92
N LEU A 220 -7.48 -14.70 -31.70
CA LEU A 220 -8.42 -13.64 -31.36
C LEU A 220 -7.70 -12.32 -31.13
N SER A 221 -8.34 -11.22 -31.53
CA SER A 221 -7.87 -9.88 -31.23
C SER A 221 -7.91 -9.63 -29.70
N THR A 222 -6.78 -9.28 -29.12
CA THR A 222 -6.73 -8.91 -27.68
C THR A 222 -7.54 -7.66 -27.38
N GLU A 223 -7.68 -6.73 -28.34
CA GLU A 223 -8.53 -5.55 -28.22
C GLU A 223 -10.02 -5.92 -28.16
N ASP A 224 -10.45 -6.87 -29.01
CA ASP A 224 -11.84 -7.35 -28.99
C ASP A 224 -12.14 -8.11 -27.69
N VAL A 225 -11.20 -8.95 -27.22
CA VAL A 225 -11.33 -9.64 -25.93
C VAL A 225 -11.44 -8.62 -24.78
N GLN A 226 -10.59 -7.59 -24.77
CA GLN A 226 -10.66 -6.53 -23.76
C GLN A 226 -12.00 -5.78 -23.83
N THR A 227 -12.47 -5.48 -25.03
CA THR A 227 -13.77 -4.81 -25.22
C THR A 227 -14.94 -5.64 -24.63
N VAL A 228 -14.92 -6.97 -24.84
CA VAL A 228 -15.93 -7.86 -24.25
C VAL A 228 -15.83 -7.90 -22.73
N LEU A 229 -14.60 -7.97 -22.18
CA LEU A 229 -14.38 -7.98 -20.74
C LEU A 229 -14.86 -6.68 -20.09
N ASP A 230 -14.56 -5.53 -20.70
CA ASP A 230 -14.91 -4.21 -20.16
C ASP A 230 -16.42 -3.92 -20.17
N ASN A 231 -17.17 -4.55 -21.09
CA ASN A 231 -18.62 -4.38 -21.21
C ASN A 231 -19.45 -5.55 -20.64
N GLY A 232 -18.77 -6.61 -20.19
CA GLY A 232 -19.39 -7.82 -19.66
C GLY A 232 -19.38 -7.89 -18.13
N ALA A 233 -19.79 -9.05 -17.61
CA ALA A 233 -19.85 -9.33 -16.19
C ALA A 233 -18.47 -9.33 -15.48
N MET A 234 -17.37 -9.41 -16.24
CA MET A 234 -16.00 -9.39 -15.73
C MET A 234 -15.41 -7.98 -15.66
N ALA A 235 -16.18 -6.94 -16.00
CA ALA A 235 -15.73 -5.57 -15.97
C ALA A 235 -15.28 -5.17 -14.56
N SER A 236 -14.02 -4.76 -14.45
CA SER A 236 -13.46 -4.26 -13.20
C SER A 236 -12.33 -3.27 -13.49
N PRO A 237 -12.06 -2.31 -12.57
CA PRO A 237 -10.93 -1.40 -12.73
C PRO A 237 -9.58 -2.11 -12.87
N MET A 238 -9.43 -3.30 -12.28
CA MET A 238 -8.21 -4.10 -12.40
C MET A 238 -8.07 -4.68 -13.81
N VAL A 239 -9.12 -5.30 -14.35
CA VAL A 239 -9.13 -5.86 -15.72
C VAL A 239 -8.88 -4.77 -16.74
N ALA A 240 -9.58 -3.63 -16.63
CA ALA A 240 -9.40 -2.49 -17.54
C ALA A 240 -7.97 -1.90 -17.50
N LEU A 241 -7.34 -1.88 -16.32
CA LEU A 241 -5.98 -1.34 -16.16
C LEU A 241 -4.90 -2.34 -16.59
N LYS A 242 -5.05 -3.62 -16.21
CA LYS A 242 -3.99 -4.63 -16.37
C LYS A 242 -4.09 -5.43 -17.67
N GLY A 243 -5.28 -5.64 -18.21
CA GLY A 243 -5.48 -6.38 -19.46
C GLY A 243 -4.66 -5.83 -20.63
N PRO A 244 -4.72 -4.53 -20.95
CA PRO A 244 -3.89 -3.93 -22.00
C PRO A 244 -2.39 -4.09 -21.75
N LEU A 245 -1.93 -3.89 -20.50
CA LEU A 245 -0.50 -4.04 -20.13
C LEU A 245 -0.02 -5.48 -20.34
N MET A 246 -0.84 -6.47 -20.00
CA MET A 246 -0.57 -7.89 -20.20
C MET A 246 -0.52 -8.25 -21.68
N ALA A 247 -1.45 -7.74 -22.48
CA ALA A 247 -1.46 -7.92 -23.92
C ALA A 247 -0.23 -7.33 -24.61
N GLU A 248 0.21 -6.14 -24.17
CA GLU A 248 1.40 -5.45 -24.67
C GLU A 248 2.72 -5.95 -24.08
N GLN A 249 2.69 -6.87 -23.11
CA GLN A 249 3.86 -7.36 -22.35
C GLN A 249 4.68 -6.22 -21.71
N LYS A 250 3.98 -5.23 -21.17
CA LYS A 250 4.56 -4.07 -20.48
C LYS A 250 4.14 -4.10 -19.02
N TYR A 251 5.09 -4.15 -18.12
CA TYR A 251 4.83 -4.35 -16.68
C TYR A 251 5.38 -3.20 -15.82
N PRO A 252 5.01 -1.92 -16.09
CA PRO A 252 5.50 -0.79 -15.30
C PRO A 252 5.00 -0.90 -13.86
N THR A 253 5.92 -0.92 -12.92
CA THR A 253 5.65 -1.24 -11.51
C THR A 253 4.74 -0.23 -10.84
N ALA A 254 3.54 -0.67 -10.47
CA ALA A 254 2.63 0.02 -9.56
C ALA A 254 2.41 -0.80 -8.28
N PHE A 255 2.48 -2.12 -8.37
CA PHE A 255 2.51 -3.08 -7.27
C PHE A 255 3.44 -4.22 -7.64
N PRO A 256 4.66 -4.31 -7.02
CA PRO A 256 5.63 -5.33 -7.33
C PRO A 256 5.09 -6.75 -7.20
N LEU A 257 5.41 -7.62 -8.16
CA LEU A 257 4.96 -9.02 -8.20
C LEU A 257 5.38 -9.79 -6.94
N LYS A 258 6.58 -9.58 -6.45
CA LYS A 258 7.08 -10.22 -5.22
C LYS A 258 6.21 -9.91 -3.99
N TYR A 259 5.61 -8.72 -3.91
CA TYR A 259 4.72 -8.36 -2.80
C TYR A 259 3.33 -8.96 -2.97
N ALA A 260 2.84 -9.08 -4.21
CA ALA A 260 1.61 -9.83 -4.48
C ALA A 260 1.79 -11.31 -4.09
N LEU A 261 2.90 -11.92 -4.50
CA LEU A 261 3.27 -13.30 -4.11
C LEU A 261 3.37 -13.46 -2.59
N LYS A 262 4.02 -12.50 -1.90
CA LYS A 262 4.12 -12.50 -0.43
C LYS A 262 2.74 -12.53 0.21
N ASP A 263 1.85 -11.63 -0.22
CA ASP A 263 0.50 -11.51 0.35
C ASP A 263 -0.34 -12.77 0.08
N MET A 264 -0.24 -13.35 -1.13
CA MET A 264 -0.93 -14.61 -1.46
C MET A 264 -0.43 -15.78 -0.62
N LYS A 265 0.89 -15.88 -0.40
CA LYS A 265 1.46 -16.89 0.50
C LYS A 265 0.95 -16.70 1.94
N PHE A 266 0.97 -15.49 2.46
CA PHE A 266 0.44 -15.21 3.80
C PHE A 266 -1.04 -15.61 3.93
N ALA A 267 -1.85 -15.36 2.89
CA ALA A 267 -3.25 -15.76 2.89
C ALA A 267 -3.43 -17.29 2.90
N LEU A 268 -2.58 -18.03 2.19
CA LEU A 268 -2.61 -19.50 2.18
C LEU A 268 -2.10 -20.11 3.49
N ASP A 269 -1.22 -19.40 4.20
CA ASP A 269 -0.60 -19.85 5.46
C ASP A 269 -1.44 -19.49 6.70
N LEU A 270 -2.60 -18.80 6.55
CA LEU A 270 -3.47 -18.50 7.69
C LEU A 270 -3.97 -19.80 8.36
N GLU A 271 -3.88 -19.88 9.69
CA GLU A 271 -4.28 -21.06 10.46
C GLU A 271 -5.71 -21.53 10.16
N ALA A 272 -6.63 -20.59 9.96
CA ALA A 272 -8.03 -20.86 9.63
C ALA A 272 -8.30 -21.09 8.14
N ALA A 273 -7.27 -21.05 7.28
CA ALA A 273 -7.48 -21.19 5.84
C ALA A 273 -7.90 -22.64 5.50
N PRO A 274 -9.03 -22.84 4.80
CA PRO A 274 -9.36 -24.13 4.22
C PRO A 274 -8.43 -24.45 3.05
N GLU A 275 -8.55 -25.63 2.45
CA GLU A 275 -7.92 -25.86 1.15
C GLU A 275 -8.46 -24.89 0.09
N LEU A 276 -7.55 -24.17 -0.56
CA LEU A 276 -7.83 -23.14 -1.57
C LEU A 276 -7.16 -23.50 -2.91
N PRO A 277 -7.65 -24.53 -3.63
CA PRO A 277 -6.93 -25.09 -4.78
C PRO A 277 -6.71 -24.08 -5.91
N VAL A 278 -7.66 -23.23 -6.23
CA VAL A 278 -7.52 -22.19 -7.28
C VAL A 278 -6.43 -21.18 -6.89
N SER A 279 -6.45 -20.69 -5.66
CA SER A 279 -5.46 -19.73 -5.18
C SER A 279 -4.08 -20.34 -5.03
N THR A 280 -3.98 -21.62 -4.67
CA THR A 280 -2.70 -22.36 -4.60
C THR A 280 -2.04 -22.43 -5.98
N VAL A 281 -2.80 -22.81 -7.02
CA VAL A 281 -2.29 -22.86 -8.39
C VAL A 281 -1.89 -21.46 -8.87
N ALA A 282 -2.74 -20.46 -8.65
CA ALA A 282 -2.44 -19.07 -8.99
C ALA A 282 -1.15 -18.59 -8.32
N THR A 283 -0.98 -18.85 -7.01
CA THR A 283 0.24 -18.49 -6.27
C THR A 283 1.48 -19.17 -6.87
N GLY A 284 1.35 -20.39 -7.38
CA GLY A 284 2.42 -21.10 -8.10
C GLY A 284 2.88 -20.35 -9.37
N LEU A 285 1.96 -19.73 -10.13
CA LEU A 285 2.31 -18.91 -11.28
C LEU A 285 3.11 -17.65 -10.87
N TYR A 286 2.69 -16.96 -9.80
CA TYR A 286 3.45 -15.83 -9.26
C TYR A 286 4.84 -16.25 -8.77
N ALA A 287 4.95 -17.40 -8.11
CA ALA A 287 6.23 -17.94 -7.67
C ALA A 287 7.16 -18.26 -8.84
N ALA A 288 6.61 -18.81 -9.93
CA ALA A 288 7.37 -19.06 -11.15
C ALA A 288 7.86 -17.76 -11.81
N ALA A 289 7.01 -16.74 -11.87
CA ALA A 289 7.38 -15.43 -12.42
C ALA A 289 8.46 -14.74 -11.56
N ASP A 290 8.36 -14.78 -10.24
CA ASP A 290 9.37 -14.24 -9.32
C ASP A 290 10.72 -14.96 -9.48
N ALA A 291 10.72 -16.29 -9.57
CA ALA A 291 11.91 -17.09 -9.82
C ALA A 291 12.57 -16.77 -11.19
N ALA A 292 11.79 -16.28 -12.15
CA ALA A 292 12.31 -15.79 -13.46
C ALA A 292 12.82 -14.34 -13.41
N SER A 293 12.95 -13.75 -12.22
CA SER A 293 13.44 -12.37 -11.98
C SER A 293 12.48 -11.26 -12.37
N LEU A 294 11.15 -11.55 -12.38
CA LEU A 294 10.08 -10.57 -12.61
C LEU A 294 9.49 -10.00 -11.30
N GLY A 295 10.11 -10.28 -10.15
CA GLY A 295 9.62 -9.86 -8.84
C GLY A 295 9.50 -8.34 -8.65
N GLU A 296 10.37 -7.56 -9.32
CA GLU A 296 10.34 -6.09 -9.26
C GLU A 296 9.38 -5.47 -10.28
N ASP A 297 8.95 -6.23 -11.28
CA ASP A 297 7.94 -5.80 -12.25
C ASP A 297 6.55 -5.73 -11.59
N ASP A 298 5.60 -5.13 -12.29
CA ASP A 298 4.21 -5.11 -11.82
C ASP A 298 3.64 -6.54 -11.72
N PHE A 299 2.75 -6.78 -10.75
CA PHE A 299 2.20 -8.11 -10.51
C PHE A 299 1.44 -8.70 -11.72
N CYS A 300 1.07 -7.90 -12.72
CA CYS A 300 0.54 -8.40 -13.97
C CYS A 300 1.58 -9.12 -14.86
N ALA A 301 2.88 -9.06 -14.51
CA ALA A 301 3.92 -9.89 -15.13
C ALA A 301 3.73 -11.40 -14.89
N VAL A 302 2.78 -11.83 -14.03
CA VAL A 302 2.30 -13.22 -13.96
C VAL A 302 1.90 -13.77 -15.33
N MET A 303 1.57 -12.92 -16.28
CA MET A 303 1.33 -13.25 -17.69
C MET A 303 2.44 -14.09 -18.31
N GLU A 304 3.71 -13.81 -17.97
CA GLU A 304 4.85 -14.54 -18.54
C GLU A 304 4.91 -15.98 -18.04
N ALA A 305 4.47 -16.24 -16.79
CA ALA A 305 4.32 -17.60 -16.27
C ALA A 305 3.22 -18.35 -17.01
N ALA A 306 2.06 -17.71 -17.24
CA ALA A 306 0.95 -18.30 -17.98
C ALA A 306 1.31 -18.62 -19.44
N ARG A 307 2.16 -17.81 -20.07
CA ARG A 307 2.67 -18.07 -21.42
C ARG A 307 3.61 -19.27 -21.52
N GLY A 308 4.12 -19.77 -20.39
CA GLY A 308 5.17 -20.77 -20.39
C GLY A 308 6.49 -20.27 -20.94
N ALA A 309 6.65 -18.96 -21.07
CA ALA A 309 7.84 -18.31 -21.65
C ALA A 309 9.02 -18.22 -20.67
N LEU A 310 8.80 -18.65 -19.41
CA LEU A 310 9.85 -18.62 -18.38
C LEU A 310 10.95 -19.61 -18.74
N LYS A 311 12.10 -19.10 -19.17
CA LYS A 311 13.30 -19.91 -19.32
C LYS A 311 13.63 -20.51 -17.95
N LYS A 312 13.68 -21.86 -17.84
CA LYS A 312 14.35 -22.50 -16.71
C LYS A 312 15.74 -21.88 -16.66
N LYS A 313 16.11 -21.24 -15.55
CA LYS A 313 17.51 -20.91 -15.30
C LYS A 313 18.27 -22.23 -15.41
N GLU A 314 19.07 -22.39 -16.44
CA GLU A 314 20.03 -23.46 -16.49
C GLU A 314 20.93 -23.26 -15.27
N GLU A 315 20.92 -24.27 -14.39
CA GLU A 315 21.88 -24.37 -13.30
C GLU A 315 23.29 -24.30 -13.94
N LYS A 316 24.00 -23.21 -13.65
CA LYS A 316 25.44 -23.10 -13.93
C LYS A 316 26.20 -23.37 -12.66
#